data_3fda17bd015afcebb0cd1c2915abfb59
#
_entry.id   3fda17bd015afcebb0cd1c2915abfb59
#
_cell.length_a   1.000
_cell.length_b   1.000
_cell.length_c   1.000
_cell.angle_alpha   90.00
_cell.angle_beta   90.00
_cell.angle_gamma   90.00
#
_symmetry.space_group_name_H-M   'P 1'
#
loop_
_entity.id
_entity.type
_entity.pdbx_description
1 polymer ?
#
loop_
_entity_poly.entity_id
_entity_poly.type
_entity_poly.pdbx_seq_one_letter_code
_entity_poly.pdbx_strand_id
1 'polypeptide(L)'
;MHQYIQDITIIGGGPTGLFGSFYAGMRGMSTRIIDSLPELGGQVMALYPEKYIFDVGGIPKVLGKDFVQNIITQGTQFNPDVVLDEEVVTLTKDKDNFVIKSKKNKYLTRSVLIAGGKGAFEPRPLKCPGYETLLGKGVYYAVKDPDEYQDKKV
;
A
#
# COMPACT_ATOMS: atom_id res chain seq x y z
N MET A 1 5.73 -8.35 -26.65
CA MET A 1 4.81 -7.47 -25.88
C MET A 1 5.45 -6.10 -25.78
N HIS A 2 4.80 -5.06 -26.33
CA HIS A 2 5.26 -3.69 -26.09
C HIS A 2 5.00 -3.37 -24.62
N GLN A 3 6.08 -3.31 -23.85
CA GLN A 3 5.99 -2.94 -22.44
C GLN A 3 5.68 -1.44 -22.39
N TYR A 4 4.45 -1.09 -21.99
CA TYR A 4 4.02 0.31 -21.91
C TYR A 4 4.85 1.05 -20.86
N ILE A 5 5.53 2.13 -21.26
CA ILE A 5 6.36 2.93 -20.37
C ILE A 5 5.47 3.98 -19.71
N GLN A 6 5.35 3.91 -18.39
CA GLN A 6 4.63 4.93 -17.61
C GLN A 6 5.46 6.20 -17.45
N ASP A 7 4.81 7.35 -17.32
CA ASP A 7 5.49 8.60 -17.00
C ASP A 7 6.01 8.57 -15.57
N ILE A 8 5.23 7.97 -14.66
CA ILE A 8 5.63 7.78 -13.26
C ILE A 8 5.17 6.42 -12.73
N THR A 9 6.05 5.76 -11.98
CA THR A 9 5.68 4.62 -11.14
C THR A 9 5.90 4.98 -9.68
N ILE A 10 4.87 4.74 -8.88
CA ILE A 10 4.83 5.02 -7.44
C ILE A 10 5.03 3.69 -6.72
N ILE A 11 6.04 3.61 -5.86
CA ILE A 11 6.32 2.44 -5.02
C ILE A 11 5.72 2.70 -3.65
N GLY A 12 4.61 2.03 -3.36
CA GLY A 12 3.82 2.15 -2.14
C GLY A 12 2.46 2.81 -2.36
N GLY A 13 1.40 2.06 -2.06
CA GLY A 13 -0.03 2.46 -2.18
C GLY A 13 -0.62 3.00 -0.88
N GLY A 14 0.23 3.49 0.04
CA GLY A 14 -0.21 4.19 1.25
C GLY A 14 -0.66 5.64 0.96
N PRO A 15 -1.06 6.42 1.99
CA PRO A 15 -1.58 7.77 1.82
C PRO A 15 -0.68 8.70 0.98
N THR A 16 0.62 8.64 1.20
CA THR A 16 1.60 9.45 0.43
C THR A 16 1.63 9.06 -1.04
N GLY A 17 1.66 7.77 -1.34
CA GLY A 17 1.66 7.26 -2.72
C GLY A 17 0.35 7.57 -3.44
N LEU A 18 -0.78 7.41 -2.78
CA LEU A 18 -2.10 7.74 -3.31
C LEU A 18 -2.25 9.24 -3.61
N PHE A 19 -1.76 10.10 -2.72
CA PHE A 19 -1.76 11.53 -2.98
C PHE A 19 -0.81 11.89 -4.15
N GLY A 20 0.35 11.22 -4.24
CA GLY A 20 1.25 11.34 -5.38
C GLY A 20 0.58 10.93 -6.71
N SER A 21 -0.20 9.85 -6.70
CA SER A 21 -0.98 9.39 -7.85
C SER A 21 -2.02 10.42 -8.30
N PHE A 22 -2.77 10.99 -7.36
CA PHE A 22 -3.69 12.08 -7.63
C PHE A 22 -2.99 13.25 -8.32
N TYR A 23 -1.86 13.67 -7.77
CA TYR A 23 -1.14 14.84 -8.29
C TYR A 23 -0.54 14.58 -9.68
N ALA A 24 -0.02 13.37 -9.92
CA ALA A 24 0.45 12.94 -11.23
C ALA A 24 -0.68 12.94 -12.28
N GLY A 25 -1.84 12.38 -11.89
CA GLY A 25 -3.03 12.35 -12.75
C GLY A 25 -3.55 13.74 -13.10
N MET A 26 -3.56 14.69 -12.15
CA MET A 26 -3.89 16.10 -12.43
C MET A 26 -2.96 16.74 -13.46
N ARG A 27 -1.75 16.25 -13.62
CA ARG A 27 -0.76 16.69 -14.63
C ARG A 27 -0.82 15.89 -15.91
N GLY A 28 -1.80 15.00 -16.07
CA GLY A 28 -1.97 14.16 -17.24
C GLY A 28 -0.90 13.08 -17.41
N MET A 29 -0.18 12.74 -16.34
CA MET A 29 0.86 11.71 -16.38
C MET A 29 0.22 10.31 -16.33
N SER A 30 0.69 9.41 -17.20
CA SER A 30 0.40 7.99 -17.07
C SER A 30 1.07 7.43 -15.81
N THR A 31 0.26 6.87 -14.90
CA THR A 31 0.70 6.55 -13.54
C THR A 31 0.50 5.07 -13.23
N ARG A 32 1.48 4.46 -12.59
CA ARG A 32 1.38 3.13 -11.98
C ARG A 32 1.65 3.21 -10.49
N ILE A 33 0.88 2.46 -9.69
CA ILE A 33 1.14 2.22 -8.27
C ILE A 33 1.52 0.76 -8.11
N ILE A 34 2.61 0.45 -7.40
CA ILE A 34 3.00 -0.92 -7.04
C ILE A 34 3.05 -1.00 -5.52
N ASP A 35 2.29 -1.92 -4.93
CA ASP A 35 2.32 -2.19 -3.49
C ASP A 35 2.48 -3.68 -3.20
N SER A 36 3.18 -3.97 -2.11
CA SER A 36 3.38 -5.33 -1.62
C SER A 36 2.16 -5.90 -0.89
N LEU A 37 1.25 -5.04 -0.47
CA LEU A 37 0.02 -5.43 0.21
C LEU A 37 -1.08 -5.82 -0.79
N PRO A 38 -2.06 -6.64 -0.36
CA PRO A 38 -3.19 -7.04 -1.21
C PRO A 38 -4.23 -5.94 -1.43
N GLU A 39 -4.10 -4.82 -0.72
CA GLU A 39 -5.02 -3.69 -0.78
C GLU A 39 -4.28 -2.36 -0.66
N LEU A 40 -4.87 -1.29 -1.22
CA LEU A 40 -4.39 0.07 -1.05
C LEU A 40 -4.68 0.60 0.37
N GLY A 41 -3.93 1.64 0.78
CA GLY A 41 -4.11 2.28 2.09
C GLY A 41 -2.92 2.14 3.01
N GLY A 42 -2.00 1.21 2.70
CA GLY A 42 -0.75 1.02 3.42
C GLY A 42 -0.95 0.70 4.90
N GLN A 43 -0.10 1.24 5.76
CA GLN A 43 -0.07 0.94 7.20
C GLN A 43 -1.35 1.35 7.93
N VAL A 44 -2.04 2.39 7.50
CA VAL A 44 -3.27 2.88 8.16
C VAL A 44 -4.34 1.80 8.06
N MET A 45 -4.54 1.24 6.87
CA MET A 45 -5.52 0.17 6.66
C MET A 45 -5.08 -1.14 7.28
N ALA A 46 -3.79 -1.48 7.17
CA ALA A 46 -3.29 -2.76 7.63
C ALA A 46 -3.18 -2.90 9.16
N LEU A 47 -2.92 -1.80 9.88
CA LEU A 47 -2.56 -1.87 11.30
C LEU A 47 -3.59 -1.24 12.25
N TYR A 48 -4.31 -0.18 11.81
CA TYR A 48 -5.19 0.58 12.70
C TYR A 48 -6.40 1.21 12.00
N PRO A 49 -7.17 0.43 11.22
CA PRO A 49 -8.34 0.96 10.50
C PRO A 49 -9.40 1.55 11.44
N GLU A 50 -9.56 0.98 12.62
CA GLU A 50 -10.55 1.40 13.62
C GLU A 50 -10.04 2.46 14.61
N LYS A 51 -8.83 2.97 14.40
CA LYS A 51 -8.26 4.02 15.24
C LYS A 51 -8.60 5.41 14.69
N TYR A 52 -9.00 6.34 15.58
CA TYR A 52 -9.09 7.74 15.21
C TYR A 52 -7.70 8.37 15.04
N ILE A 53 -7.54 9.13 13.96
CA ILE A 53 -6.35 9.93 13.65
C ILE A 53 -6.72 11.42 13.68
N PHE A 54 -5.77 12.25 14.15
CA PHE A 54 -5.97 13.68 14.42
C PHE A 54 -4.93 14.57 13.74
N ASP A 55 -3.95 13.95 13.08
CA ASP A 55 -2.74 14.59 12.53
C ASP A 55 -2.77 14.67 10.98
N VAL A 56 -3.97 14.69 10.41
CA VAL A 56 -4.15 14.94 8.97
C VAL A 56 -4.51 16.40 8.77
N GLY A 57 -3.70 17.13 8.01
CA GLY A 57 -3.92 18.56 7.75
C GLY A 57 -5.31 18.83 7.16
N GLY A 58 -6.08 19.75 7.77
CA GLY A 58 -7.43 20.09 7.35
C GLY A 58 -8.53 19.12 7.83
N ILE A 59 -8.19 18.02 8.49
CA ILE A 59 -9.15 17.06 9.05
C ILE A 59 -8.92 16.92 10.55
N PRO A 60 -9.75 17.56 11.40
CA PRO A 60 -9.52 17.57 12.84
C PRO A 60 -9.56 16.20 13.51
N LYS A 61 -10.38 15.29 12.96
CA LYS A 61 -10.56 13.92 13.46
C LYS A 61 -11.17 13.06 12.38
N VAL A 62 -10.64 11.88 12.12
CA VAL A 62 -11.20 10.92 11.17
C VAL A 62 -10.85 9.49 11.60
N LEU A 63 -11.73 8.53 11.33
CA LEU A 63 -11.42 7.13 11.54
C LEU A 63 -10.43 6.65 10.45
N GLY A 64 -9.48 5.79 10.81
CA GLY A 64 -8.42 5.35 9.89
C GLY A 64 -8.95 4.79 8.57
N LYS A 65 -9.94 3.89 8.63
CA LYS A 65 -10.56 3.31 7.44
C LYS A 65 -11.26 4.35 6.55
N ASP A 66 -11.94 5.33 7.15
CA ASP A 66 -12.67 6.37 6.40
C ASP A 66 -11.68 7.31 5.70
N PHE A 67 -10.60 7.66 6.39
CA PHE A 67 -9.50 8.42 5.78
C PHE A 67 -8.90 7.67 4.59
N VAL A 68 -8.62 6.37 4.76
CA VAL A 68 -8.05 5.55 3.70
C VAL A 68 -8.99 5.46 2.51
N GLN A 69 -10.29 5.24 2.73
CA GLN A 69 -11.26 5.18 1.65
C GLN A 69 -11.30 6.49 0.85
N ASN A 70 -11.26 7.62 1.54
CA ASN A 70 -11.24 8.94 0.89
C ASN A 70 -9.98 9.15 0.06
N ILE A 71 -8.80 8.80 0.58
CA ILE A 71 -7.54 8.98 -0.14
C ILE A 71 -7.39 7.99 -1.30
N ILE A 72 -7.97 6.77 -1.21
CA ILE A 72 -8.04 5.83 -2.32
C ILE A 72 -8.90 6.42 -3.45
N THR A 73 -10.10 6.88 -3.11
CA THR A 73 -11.00 7.53 -4.09
C THR A 73 -10.31 8.70 -4.78
N GLN A 74 -9.61 9.54 -4.03
CA GLN A 74 -8.85 10.65 -4.59
C GLN A 74 -7.69 10.18 -5.46
N GLY A 75 -6.89 9.22 -4.99
CA GLY A 75 -5.68 8.74 -5.67
C GLY A 75 -5.94 7.95 -6.94
N THR A 76 -7.14 7.37 -7.07
CA THR A 76 -7.50 6.52 -8.22
C THR A 76 -8.40 7.20 -9.25
N GLN A 77 -8.84 8.45 -9.01
CA GLN A 77 -9.80 9.14 -9.89
C GLN A 77 -9.30 9.35 -11.34
N PHE A 78 -8.00 9.29 -11.58
CA PHE A 78 -7.39 9.38 -12.91
C PHE A 78 -6.97 8.01 -13.48
N ASN A 79 -7.52 6.93 -12.95
CA ASN A 79 -7.33 5.55 -13.41
C ASN A 79 -5.84 5.13 -13.52
N PRO A 80 -5.04 5.23 -12.45
CA PRO A 80 -3.69 4.69 -12.45
C PRO A 80 -3.73 3.16 -12.63
N ASP A 81 -2.66 2.61 -13.20
CA ASP A 81 -2.42 1.17 -13.24
C ASP A 81 -2.00 0.70 -11.84
N VAL A 82 -2.86 -0.07 -11.16
CA VAL A 82 -2.63 -0.53 -9.77
C VAL A 82 -2.20 -1.98 -9.77
N VAL A 83 -1.03 -2.23 -9.20
CA VAL A 83 -0.43 -3.56 -9.05
C VAL A 83 -0.26 -3.85 -7.57
N LEU A 84 -0.99 -4.83 -7.06
CA LEU A 84 -0.99 -5.25 -5.65
C LEU A 84 -0.32 -6.62 -5.48
N ASP A 85 -0.06 -7.02 -4.25
CA ASP A 85 0.65 -8.27 -3.92
C ASP A 85 2.01 -8.39 -4.61
N GLU A 86 2.68 -7.26 -4.82
CA GLU A 86 3.92 -7.23 -5.59
C GLU A 86 5.00 -6.35 -4.96
N GLU A 87 5.96 -7.01 -4.34
CA GLU A 87 7.10 -6.37 -3.68
C GLU A 87 8.16 -5.95 -4.70
N VAL A 88 8.49 -4.66 -4.71
CA VAL A 88 9.63 -4.13 -5.48
C VAL A 88 10.94 -4.51 -4.79
N VAL A 89 11.84 -5.13 -5.55
CA VAL A 89 13.13 -5.62 -5.04
C VAL A 89 14.28 -4.74 -5.49
N THR A 90 14.27 -4.28 -6.75
CA THR A 90 15.36 -3.45 -7.27
C THR A 90 14.83 -2.32 -8.14
N LEU A 91 15.56 -1.21 -8.09
CA LEU A 91 15.39 -0.05 -8.94
C LEU A 91 16.75 0.26 -9.58
N THR A 92 16.80 0.29 -10.90
CA THR A 92 17.99 0.64 -11.66
C THR A 92 17.67 1.66 -12.74
N LYS A 93 18.64 2.48 -13.12
CA LYS A 93 18.53 3.39 -14.25
C LYS A 93 19.06 2.71 -15.51
N ASP A 94 18.30 2.80 -16.60
CA ASP A 94 18.69 2.33 -17.92
C ASP A 94 18.45 3.44 -18.93
N LYS A 95 19.53 4.13 -19.34
CA LYS A 95 19.50 5.33 -20.19
C LYS A 95 18.58 6.42 -19.60
N ASP A 96 17.51 6.75 -20.30
CA ASP A 96 16.54 7.79 -19.90
C ASP A 96 15.38 7.27 -19.04
N ASN A 97 15.34 5.96 -18.81
CA ASN A 97 14.26 5.31 -18.07
C ASN A 97 14.76 4.64 -16.79
N PHE A 98 13.83 4.34 -15.91
CA PHE A 98 14.05 3.48 -14.76
C PHE A 98 13.46 2.09 -15.01
N VAL A 99 14.17 1.10 -14.51
CA VAL A 99 13.76 -0.31 -14.50
C VAL A 99 13.45 -0.69 -13.07
N ILE A 100 12.22 -1.01 -12.81
CA ILE A 100 11.74 -1.53 -11.52
C ILE A 100 11.58 -3.04 -11.68
N LYS A 101 12.22 -3.82 -10.81
CA LYS A 101 11.99 -5.26 -10.73
C LYS A 101 11.30 -5.59 -9.42
N SER A 102 10.23 -6.33 -9.51
CA SER A 102 9.58 -6.99 -8.39
C SER A 102 9.97 -8.46 -8.32
N LYS A 103 9.43 -9.19 -7.36
CA LYS A 103 9.56 -10.65 -7.29
C LYS A 103 8.92 -11.36 -8.50
N LYS A 104 7.94 -10.72 -9.16
CA LYS A 104 7.12 -11.34 -10.22
C LYS A 104 7.42 -10.76 -11.60
N ASN A 105 7.62 -9.45 -11.70
CA ASN A 105 7.61 -8.72 -12.97
C ASN A 105 8.72 -7.67 -13.08
N LYS A 106 8.83 -7.10 -14.29
CA LYS A 106 9.72 -5.99 -14.61
C LYS A 106 8.91 -4.87 -15.23
N TYR A 107 9.11 -3.64 -14.76
CA TYR A 107 8.40 -2.45 -15.21
C TYR A 107 9.38 -1.39 -15.70
N LEU A 108 8.96 -0.64 -16.74
CA LEU A 108 9.68 0.52 -17.24
C LEU A 108 8.90 1.78 -16.94
N THR A 109 9.60 2.84 -16.54
CA THR A 109 9.01 4.14 -16.21
C THR A 109 10.01 5.26 -16.42
N ARG A 110 9.51 6.48 -16.71
CA ARG A 110 10.36 7.66 -16.87
C ARG A 110 10.79 8.27 -15.54
N SER A 111 9.93 8.17 -14.54
CA SER A 111 10.22 8.66 -13.18
C SER A 111 9.69 7.72 -12.12
N VAL A 112 10.20 7.85 -10.90
CA VAL A 112 9.83 7.01 -9.77
C VAL A 112 9.57 7.89 -8.55
N LEU A 113 8.44 7.65 -7.88
CA LEU A 113 8.15 8.17 -6.54
C LEU A 113 8.27 7.02 -5.54
N ILE A 114 9.20 7.15 -4.60
CA ILE A 114 9.36 6.16 -3.52
C ILE A 114 8.54 6.61 -2.32
N ALA A 115 7.46 5.88 -2.04
CA ALA A 115 6.51 6.13 -0.95
C ALA A 115 6.25 4.86 -0.11
N GLY A 116 7.24 3.96 -0.04
CA GLY A 116 7.13 2.61 0.54
C GLY A 116 6.99 2.55 2.07
N GLY A 117 6.98 3.68 2.78
CA GLY A 117 6.80 3.72 4.23
C GLY A 117 7.83 2.85 4.97
N LYS A 118 7.38 1.89 5.77
CA LYS A 118 8.25 0.89 6.43
C LYS A 118 8.65 -0.28 5.51
N GLY A 119 8.24 -0.24 4.25
CA GLY A 119 8.41 -1.34 3.31
C GLY A 119 7.38 -2.46 3.49
N ALA A 120 7.58 -3.56 2.79
CA ALA A 120 6.82 -4.78 3.01
C ALA A 120 7.07 -5.26 4.43
N PHE A 121 6.07 -5.20 5.29
CA PHE A 121 6.22 -5.65 6.66
C PHE A 121 5.57 -7.02 6.85
N GLU A 122 6.38 -7.91 7.40
CA GLU A 122 5.91 -9.19 7.90
C GLU A 122 5.87 -9.13 9.43
N PRO A 123 4.80 -9.61 10.06
CA PRO A 123 4.75 -9.74 11.51
C PRO A 123 5.92 -10.61 12.00
N ARG A 124 6.53 -10.25 13.14
CA ARG A 124 7.52 -11.13 13.75
C ARG A 124 6.83 -12.37 14.29
N PRO A 125 7.19 -13.58 13.81
CA PRO A 125 6.55 -14.80 14.27
C PRO A 125 6.72 -15.02 15.80
N LEU A 126 5.65 -15.48 16.43
CA LEU A 126 5.74 -15.95 17.81
C LEU A 126 6.61 -17.21 17.85
N LYS A 127 7.64 -17.21 18.70
CA LYS A 127 8.52 -18.37 18.89
C LYS A 127 7.93 -19.31 19.94
N CYS A 128 6.81 -19.96 19.63
CA CYS A 128 6.17 -20.94 20.50
C CYS A 128 5.69 -22.16 19.72
N PRO A 129 5.67 -23.35 20.33
CA PRO A 129 5.11 -24.54 19.69
C PRO A 129 3.64 -24.35 19.31
N GLY A 130 3.25 -24.81 18.10
CA GLY A 130 1.88 -24.70 17.61
C GLY A 130 1.52 -23.38 16.91
N TYR A 131 2.42 -22.40 16.92
CA TYR A 131 2.21 -21.10 16.26
C TYR A 131 1.73 -21.23 14.82
N GLU A 132 2.44 -22.02 14.00
CA GLU A 132 2.15 -22.14 12.56
C GLU A 132 0.77 -22.75 12.29
N THR A 133 0.32 -23.67 13.14
CA THR A 133 -0.98 -24.34 12.99
C THR A 133 -2.15 -23.49 13.44
N LEU A 134 -1.89 -22.50 14.32
CA LEU A 134 -2.90 -21.60 14.88
C LEU A 134 -2.95 -20.24 14.19
N LEU A 135 -2.02 -19.96 13.27
CA LEU A 135 -2.02 -18.71 12.52
C LEU A 135 -3.32 -18.58 11.70
N GLY A 136 -4.07 -17.48 11.93
CA GLY A 136 -5.40 -17.27 11.35
C GLY A 136 -6.54 -18.10 11.97
N LYS A 137 -6.25 -18.93 13.01
CA LYS A 137 -7.24 -19.77 13.70
C LYS A 137 -7.26 -19.58 15.22
N GLY A 138 -6.56 -18.54 15.70
CA GLY A 138 -6.42 -18.24 17.13
C GLY A 138 -5.23 -17.35 17.40
N VAL A 139 -4.26 -17.31 16.50
CA VAL A 139 -3.13 -16.36 16.52
C VAL A 139 -3.32 -15.36 15.40
N TYR A 140 -3.50 -14.09 15.76
CA TYR A 140 -3.67 -12.97 14.84
C TYR A 140 -2.67 -11.86 15.17
N TYR A 141 -2.11 -11.20 14.15
CA TYR A 141 -1.19 -10.07 14.34
C TYR A 141 -1.85 -8.71 14.23
N ALA A 142 -3.08 -8.66 13.76
CA ALA A 142 -3.89 -7.46 13.69
C ALA A 142 -5.36 -7.81 13.89
N VAL A 143 -6.08 -6.94 14.56
CA VAL A 143 -7.54 -7.01 14.68
C VAL A 143 -8.09 -6.04 13.63
N LYS A 144 -8.73 -6.58 12.59
CA LYS A 144 -9.35 -5.78 11.53
C LYS A 144 -10.73 -5.28 11.92
N ASP A 145 -11.48 -6.11 12.62
CA ASP A 145 -12.81 -5.78 13.13
C ASP A 145 -12.90 -6.19 14.61
N PRO A 146 -12.93 -5.22 15.54
CA PRO A 146 -13.04 -5.52 16.97
C PRO A 146 -14.35 -6.24 17.35
N ASP A 147 -15.43 -6.05 16.58
CA ASP A 147 -16.73 -6.64 16.87
C ASP A 147 -16.71 -8.17 16.70
N GLU A 148 -15.82 -8.71 15.88
CA GLU A 148 -15.62 -10.16 15.75
C GLU A 148 -15.17 -10.82 17.06
N TYR A 149 -14.63 -10.05 18.00
CA TYR A 149 -14.08 -10.52 19.27
C TYR A 149 -14.95 -10.19 20.47
N GLN A 150 -16.11 -9.54 20.25
CA GLN A 150 -17.06 -9.22 21.31
C GLN A 150 -17.50 -10.52 22.02
N ASP A 151 -17.48 -10.50 23.35
CA ASP A 151 -17.83 -11.64 24.23
C ASP A 151 -16.93 -12.89 24.09
N LYS A 152 -15.79 -12.78 23.40
CA LYS A 152 -14.79 -13.85 23.31
C LYS A 152 -13.67 -13.65 24.33
N LYS A 153 -13.13 -14.76 24.84
CA LYS A 153 -11.87 -14.74 25.59
C LYS A 153 -10.70 -14.66 24.61
N VAL A 154 -10.02 -13.55 24.58
CA VAL A 154 -8.84 -13.27 23.75
C VAL A 154 -7.60 -13.09 24.61
#